data_d8632b5236542faa9cde6a21374ff681
#
_entry.id   d8632b5236542faa9cde6a21374ff681
#
_cell.length_a   1.000
_cell.length_b   1.000
_cell.length_c   1.000
_cell.angle_alpha   90.00
_cell.angle_beta   90.00
_cell.angle_gamma   90.00
#
_symmetry.space_group_name_H-M   'P 1'
#
loop_
_entity.id
_entity.type
_entity.pdbx_description
1 polymer ?
#
loop_
_entity_poly.entity_id
_entity_poly.type
_entity_poly.pdbx_seq_one_letter_code
_entity_poly.pdbx_strand_id
1 'polypeptide(L)'
;MAMKEPKIDDKLRLLTDFGETDAICVEVLKNPATEEGILLRVMARGPFEQGQQVWLVDRDGSKLGATVEKVLEQTIDSEVTLSTVLPA
;
A
#
# COMPACT_ATOMS: atom_id res chain seq x y z
N MET A 1 -12.20 -12.52 -6.62
CA MET A 1 -12.91 -11.45 -5.91
C MET A 1 -12.07 -10.19 -5.85
N ALA A 2 -12.70 -9.06 -6.03
CA ALA A 2 -12.01 -7.78 -5.90
C ALA A 2 -11.64 -7.53 -4.44
N MET A 3 -10.46 -6.97 -4.21
CA MET A 3 -10.03 -6.57 -2.88
C MET A 3 -10.92 -5.42 -2.40
N LYS A 4 -11.37 -5.49 -1.15
CA LYS A 4 -12.13 -4.39 -0.55
C LYS A 4 -11.22 -3.21 -0.27
N GLU A 5 -11.80 -2.01 -0.28
CA GLU A 5 -11.05 -0.82 0.07
C GLU A 5 -10.47 -0.96 1.49
N PRO A 6 -9.16 -0.83 1.65
CA PRO A 6 -8.54 -0.87 2.97
C PRO A 6 -9.04 0.28 3.85
N LYS A 7 -9.08 0.05 5.14
CA LYS A 7 -9.49 1.03 6.15
C LYS A 7 -8.34 1.30 7.10
N ILE A 8 -8.42 2.41 7.82
CA ILE A 8 -7.45 2.73 8.86
C ILE A 8 -7.36 1.57 9.86
N ASP A 9 -6.14 1.22 10.23
CA ASP A 9 -5.77 0.11 11.12
C ASP A 9 -5.89 -1.28 10.50
N ASP A 10 -6.29 -1.40 9.24
CA ASP A 10 -6.29 -2.70 8.58
C ASP A 10 -4.87 -3.24 8.46
N LYS A 11 -4.72 -4.51 8.76
CA LYS A 11 -3.47 -5.24 8.61
C LYS A 11 -3.42 -5.83 7.21
N LEU A 12 -2.39 -5.46 6.48
CA LEU A 12 -2.15 -5.90 5.11
C LEU A 12 -0.76 -6.49 5.01
N ARG A 13 -0.47 -7.09 3.89
CA ARG A 13 0.89 -7.48 3.55
C ARG A 13 1.27 -6.80 2.25
N LEU A 14 2.54 -6.45 2.14
CA LEU A 14 3.11 -5.94 0.91
C LEU A 14 4.06 -6.98 0.35
N LEU A 15 3.84 -7.34 -0.91
CA LEU A 15 4.74 -8.23 -1.62
C LEU A 15 5.63 -7.37 -2.51
N THR A 16 6.92 -7.45 -2.30
CA THR A 16 7.93 -6.70 -3.03
C THR A 16 8.96 -7.65 -3.63
N ASP A 17 9.91 -7.12 -4.38
CA ASP A 17 11.03 -7.91 -4.92
C ASP A 17 11.90 -8.53 -3.81
N PHE A 18 11.81 -7.99 -2.61
CA PHE A 18 12.57 -8.47 -1.44
C PHE A 18 11.77 -9.44 -0.58
N GLY A 19 10.53 -9.75 -0.95
CA GLY A 19 9.67 -10.65 -0.22
C GLY A 19 8.43 -9.97 0.35
N GLU A 20 7.77 -10.64 1.28
CA GLU A 20 6.59 -10.11 1.96
C GLU A 20 6.97 -9.37 3.23
N THR A 21 6.24 -8.30 3.50
CA THR A 21 6.34 -7.58 4.77
C THR A 21 4.95 -7.21 5.26
N ASP A 22 4.78 -7.21 6.57
CA ASP A 22 3.53 -6.77 7.17
C ASP A 22 3.39 -5.25 7.06
N ALA A 23 2.17 -4.80 6.87
CA ALA A 23 1.86 -3.38 6.78
C ALA A 23 0.57 -3.07 7.53
N ILE A 24 0.50 -1.86 8.07
CA ILE A 24 -0.71 -1.37 8.72
C ILE A 24 -1.15 -0.11 8.00
N CYS A 25 -2.41 -0.09 7.59
CA CYS A 25 -2.98 1.07 6.92
C CYS A 25 -3.16 2.21 7.93
N VAL A 26 -2.57 3.35 7.65
CA VAL A 26 -2.63 4.53 8.52
C VAL A 26 -3.67 5.52 8.03
N GLU A 27 -3.80 5.66 6.72
CA GLU A 27 -4.72 6.63 6.13
C GLU A 27 -5.11 6.21 4.72
N VAL A 28 -6.36 6.52 4.35
CA VAL A 28 -6.88 6.29 3.00
C VAL A 28 -7.37 7.61 2.46
N LEU A 29 -6.84 8.04 1.32
CA LEU A 29 -7.18 9.31 0.69
C LEU A 29 -7.57 9.08 -0.77
N LYS A 30 -8.37 9.99 -1.32
CA LYS A 30 -8.60 10.01 -2.75
C LYS A 30 -7.35 10.54 -3.46
N ASN A 31 -6.99 9.91 -4.58
CA ASN A 31 -5.89 10.40 -5.38
C ASN A 31 -6.35 11.61 -6.20
N PRO A 32 -5.78 12.80 -5.99
CA PRO A 32 -6.21 13.98 -6.74
C PRO A 32 -5.87 13.93 -8.22
N ALA A 33 -4.97 13.04 -8.63
CA ALA A 33 -4.56 12.90 -10.02
C ALA A 33 -5.53 12.05 -10.85
N THR A 34 -6.36 11.21 -10.22
CA THR A 34 -7.31 10.35 -10.93
C THR A 34 -8.61 10.23 -10.13
N GLU A 35 -9.74 10.10 -10.83
CA GLU A 35 -11.04 9.95 -10.17
C GLU A 35 -11.21 8.60 -9.47
N GLU A 36 -10.60 7.57 -10.01
CA GLU A 36 -10.75 6.19 -9.52
C GLU A 36 -9.63 5.75 -8.60
N GLY A 37 -8.59 6.55 -8.48
CA GLY A 37 -7.42 6.20 -7.69
C GLY A 37 -7.57 6.56 -6.22
N ILE A 38 -6.85 5.81 -5.41
CA ILE A 38 -6.72 6.12 -3.99
C ILE A 38 -5.24 6.17 -3.63
N LEU A 39 -4.96 6.90 -2.55
CA LEU A 39 -3.66 6.92 -1.93
C LEU A 39 -3.78 6.24 -0.56
N LEU A 40 -2.92 5.28 -0.31
CA LEU A 40 -2.85 4.57 0.96
C LEU A 40 -1.55 4.92 1.65
N ARG A 41 -1.64 5.40 2.88
CA ARG A 41 -0.46 5.53 3.72
C ARG A 41 -0.41 4.31 4.62
N VAL A 42 0.71 3.61 4.58
CA VAL A 42 0.92 2.40 5.37
C VAL A 42 2.24 2.50 6.12
N MET A 43 2.30 1.84 7.27
CA MET A 43 3.54 1.64 8.01
C MET A 43 4.02 0.23 7.71
N ALA A 44 5.22 0.12 7.17
CA ALA A 44 5.81 -1.17 6.81
C ALA A 44 7.32 -1.11 6.92
N ARG A 45 7.94 -2.27 7.12
CA ARG A 45 9.39 -2.35 7.17
C ARG A 45 9.95 -2.43 5.75
N GLY A 46 10.85 -1.48 5.42
CA GLY A 46 11.48 -1.38 4.11
C GLY A 46 12.50 -2.46 3.83
N PRO A 47 13.25 -2.27 2.74
CA PRO A 47 13.42 -1.02 2.01
C PRO A 47 12.33 -0.74 0.97
N PHE A 48 12.05 0.53 0.74
CA PHE A 48 11.14 1.01 -0.31
C PHE A 48 11.77 2.15 -1.08
N GLU A 49 11.42 2.26 -2.35
CA GLU A 49 11.86 3.36 -3.20
C GLU A 49 10.67 3.96 -3.95
N GLN A 50 10.71 5.27 -4.17
CA GLN A 50 9.71 5.94 -4.97
C GLN A 50 9.68 5.35 -6.38
N GLY A 51 8.49 5.07 -6.90
CA GLY A 51 8.30 4.45 -8.20
C GLY A 51 8.28 2.93 -8.19
N GLN A 52 8.58 2.31 -7.06
CA GLN A 52 8.59 0.87 -6.93
C GLN A 52 7.17 0.30 -7.09
N GLN A 53 7.07 -0.82 -7.81
CA GLN A 53 5.82 -1.57 -7.92
C GLN A 53 5.74 -2.60 -6.80
N VAL A 54 4.61 -2.63 -6.12
CA VAL A 54 4.36 -3.58 -5.04
C VAL A 54 2.97 -4.17 -5.20
N TRP A 55 2.70 -5.25 -4.47
CA TRP A 55 1.38 -5.85 -4.41
C TRP A 55 0.86 -5.76 -2.99
N LEU A 56 -0.36 -5.24 -2.85
CA LEU A 56 -1.10 -5.32 -1.59
C LEU A 56 -1.77 -6.67 -1.54
N VAL A 57 -1.61 -7.39 -0.44
CA VAL A 57 -2.22 -8.70 -0.24
C VAL A 57 -3.14 -8.64 0.96
N ASP A 58 -4.41 -8.91 0.74
CA ASP A 58 -5.42 -8.95 1.79
C ASP A 58 -5.43 -10.31 2.49
N ARG A 59 -6.19 -10.42 3.58
CA ARG A 59 -6.31 -11.62 4.38
C ARG A 59 -6.80 -12.83 3.59
N ASP A 60 -7.65 -12.60 2.60
CA ASP A 60 -8.20 -13.66 1.77
C ASP A 60 -7.28 -14.06 0.61
N GLY A 61 -6.11 -13.43 0.51
CA GLY A 61 -5.16 -13.68 -0.56
C GLY A 61 -5.37 -12.83 -1.79
N SER A 62 -6.36 -11.94 -1.80
CA SER A 62 -6.56 -11.01 -2.90
C SER A 62 -5.38 -10.07 -3.04
N LYS A 63 -4.97 -9.81 -4.28
CA LYS A 63 -3.82 -8.95 -4.58
C LYS A 63 -4.25 -7.73 -5.37
N LEU A 64 -3.62 -6.61 -5.07
CA LEU A 64 -3.86 -5.35 -5.76
C LEU A 64 -2.52 -4.67 -6.03
N GLY A 65 -2.25 -4.39 -7.30
CA GLY A 65 -1.02 -3.70 -7.70
C GLY A 65 -1.04 -2.25 -7.23
N ALA A 66 0.09 -1.78 -6.74
CA ALA A 66 0.24 -0.41 -6.25
C ALA A 66 1.64 0.12 -6.58
N THR A 67 1.76 1.43 -6.63
CA THR A 67 3.01 2.11 -6.88
C THR A 67 3.40 2.93 -5.66
N VAL A 68 4.66 2.83 -5.25
CA VAL A 68 5.19 3.65 -4.16
C VAL A 68 5.37 5.08 -4.65
N GLU A 69 4.57 6.00 -4.10
CA GLU A 69 4.64 7.42 -4.47
C GLU A 69 5.58 8.21 -3.57
N LYS A 70 5.66 7.87 -2.31
CA LYS A 70 6.46 8.58 -1.33
C LYS A 70 6.90 7.64 -0.22
N VAL A 71 8.11 7.83 0.27
CA VAL A 71 8.67 7.07 1.39
C VAL A 71 9.18 8.05 2.42
N LEU A 72 8.71 7.89 3.66
CA LEU A 72 9.23 8.63 4.81
C LEU A 72 9.87 7.62 5.75
N GLU A 73 11.19 7.55 5.74
CA GLU A 73 11.92 6.61 6.59
C GLU A 73 11.85 7.02 8.05
N GLN A 74 11.63 6.04 8.91
CA GLN A 74 11.65 6.18 10.36
C GLN A 74 12.59 5.15 10.96
N THR A 75 12.73 5.13 12.27
CA THR A 75 13.73 4.32 12.96
C THR A 75 13.60 2.82 12.68
N ILE A 76 12.37 2.30 12.64
CA ILE A 76 12.12 0.87 12.45
C ILE A 76 11.32 0.64 11.17
N ASP A 77 10.17 1.29 11.08
CA ASP A 77 9.26 1.17 9.94
C ASP A 77 9.32 2.43 9.09
N SER A 78 8.95 2.30 7.84
CA SER A 78 8.80 3.45 6.94
C SER A 78 7.32 3.73 6.74
N GLU A 79 6.98 5.03 6.64
CA GLU A 79 5.66 5.44 6.20
C GLU A 79 5.70 5.52 4.68
N VAL A 80 4.92 4.68 4.03
CA VAL A 80 4.92 4.56 2.58
C VAL A 80 3.56 4.99 2.04
N THR A 81 3.57 5.90 1.07
CA THR A 81 2.36 6.30 0.37
C THR A 81 2.26 5.51 -0.92
N LEU A 82 1.20 4.75 -1.06
CA LEU A 82 0.95 3.89 -2.21
C LEU A 82 -0.20 4.47 -3.03
N SER A 83 -0.04 4.49 -4.34
CA SER A 83 -1.14 4.82 -5.25
C SER A 83 -1.65 3.55 -5.90
N THR A 84 -2.96 3.40 -5.97
CA THR A 84 -3.59 2.25 -6.59
C THR A 84 -4.98 2.62 -7.09
N VAL A 85 -5.55 1.73 -7.91
CA VAL A 85 -6.93 1.86 -8.40
C VAL A 85 -7.64 0.59 -7.97
N LEU A 86 -8.72 0.76 -7.20
CA LEU A 86 -9.52 -0.38 -6.78
C LEU A 86 -10.32 -0.91 -7.96
N PRO A 87 -10.40 -2.23 -8.14
CA PRO A 87 -11.25 -2.80 -9.17
C PRO A 87 -12.72 -2.50 -8.90
N ALA A 88 -13.44 -2.18 -9.95
CA ALA A 88 -14.86 -1.89 -9.87
C ALA A 88 -15.67 -3.14 -9.50
#